data_6ca28616260f600ef55b03dbbad36699
#
_entry.id   6ca28616260f600ef55b03dbbad36699
#
_cell.length_a   1.000
_cell.length_b   1.000
_cell.length_c   1.000
_cell.angle_alpha   90.00
_cell.angle_beta   90.00
_cell.angle_gamma   90.00
#
_symmetry.space_group_name_H-M   'P 1'
#
loop_
_entity.id
_entity.type
_entity.pdbx_description
1 polymer ?
#
loop_
_entity_poly.entity_id
_entity_poly.type
_entity_poly.pdbx_seq_one_letter_code
_entity_poly.pdbx_strand_id
1 'polypeptide(L)'
;MSVKRDTLAQLQENYLFAVVRGASEEAGYEISKAAYQGGIKNIEVTFSTPGAENVMRKLSDEFAGTDMVVGAGTVLDEVAARISIMNGAKFIVSPSFNEKISRMCNLYTVPYLPGCGSVTEIQMALETGCEVVKLFPGGLLGPGFI
;
A
#
# COMPACT_ATOMS: atom_id res chain seq x y z
N MET A 1 21.39 -5.23 0.21
CA MET A 1 20.14 -5.38 0.97
C MET A 1 18.97 -5.57 0.03
N SER A 2 17.89 -6.21 0.45
CA SER A 2 16.70 -6.40 -0.40
C SER A 2 15.84 -5.15 -0.38
N VAL A 3 15.46 -4.62 -1.54
CA VAL A 3 14.56 -3.46 -1.68
C VAL A 3 13.27 -3.64 -0.85
N LYS A 4 12.73 -4.86 -0.82
CA LYS A 4 11.55 -5.21 0.00
C LYS A 4 11.80 -4.97 1.49
N ARG A 5 12.96 -5.38 2.03
CA ARG A 5 13.30 -5.20 3.44
C ARG A 5 13.50 -3.74 3.81
N ASP A 6 14.15 -2.99 2.93
CA ASP A 6 14.40 -1.56 3.16
C ASP A 6 13.06 -0.80 3.18
N THR A 7 12.15 -1.13 2.27
CA THR A 7 10.80 -0.55 2.26
C THR A 7 10.02 -0.94 3.52
N LEU A 8 10.01 -2.20 3.93
CA LEU A 8 9.31 -2.63 5.16
C LEU A 8 9.86 -1.93 6.40
N ALA A 9 11.19 -1.78 6.51
CA ALA A 9 11.81 -1.05 7.60
C ALA A 9 11.36 0.41 7.63
N GLN A 10 11.30 1.07 6.47
CA GLN A 10 10.85 2.46 6.37
C GLN A 10 9.36 2.61 6.70
N LEU A 11 8.51 1.68 6.23
CA LEU A 11 7.09 1.67 6.59
C LEU A 11 6.89 1.55 8.11
N GLN A 12 7.68 0.70 8.77
CA GLN A 12 7.65 0.52 10.21
C GLN A 12 8.15 1.75 10.96
N GLU A 13 9.23 2.37 10.51
CA GLU A 13 9.76 3.61 11.10
C GLU A 13 8.78 4.77 10.97
N ASN A 14 8.15 4.92 9.82
CA ASN A 14 7.13 5.94 9.57
C ASN A 14 5.83 5.69 10.35
N TYR A 15 5.51 4.44 10.64
CA TYR A 15 4.44 3.94 11.50
C TYR A 15 3.02 4.19 10.98
N LEU A 16 2.61 5.45 10.75
CA LEU A 16 1.26 5.83 10.33
C LEU A 16 1.09 5.77 8.81
N PHE A 17 -0.12 5.40 8.38
CA PHE A 17 -0.51 5.38 6.98
C PHE A 17 -1.67 6.35 6.74
N ALA A 18 -1.56 7.20 5.72
CA ALA A 18 -2.69 7.92 5.16
C ALA A 18 -3.30 7.10 4.03
N VAL A 19 -4.55 6.67 4.20
CA VAL A 19 -5.31 5.98 3.15
C VAL A 19 -6.09 7.02 2.37
N VAL A 20 -5.62 7.34 1.16
CA VAL A 20 -6.10 8.46 0.37
C VAL A 20 -7.17 8.02 -0.64
N ARG A 21 -8.33 8.67 -0.56
CA ARG A 21 -9.44 8.56 -1.52
C ARG A 21 -9.79 9.96 -2.00
N GLY A 22 -9.37 10.31 -3.21
CA GLY A 22 -9.70 11.59 -3.85
C GLY A 22 -10.92 11.46 -4.77
N ALA A 23 -11.70 12.53 -4.87
CA ALA A 23 -12.77 12.62 -5.85
C ALA A 23 -12.26 12.82 -7.29
N SER A 24 -11.00 13.16 -7.45
CA SER A 24 -10.29 13.34 -8.72
C SER A 24 -8.79 13.06 -8.51
N GLU A 25 -8.05 12.97 -9.61
CA GLU A 25 -6.59 12.88 -9.61
C GLU A 25 -5.95 14.04 -8.81
N GLU A 26 -6.38 15.29 -9.10
CA GLU A 26 -5.92 16.48 -8.38
C GLU A 26 -6.20 16.38 -6.86
N ALA A 27 -7.42 16.00 -6.49
CA ALA A 27 -7.78 15.84 -5.08
C ALA A 27 -6.94 14.76 -4.39
N GLY A 28 -6.71 13.63 -5.05
CA GLY A 28 -5.86 12.56 -4.54
C GLY A 28 -4.43 13.03 -4.28
N TYR A 29 -3.86 13.79 -5.21
CA TYR A 29 -2.54 14.38 -5.06
C TYR A 29 -2.47 15.39 -3.90
N GLU A 30 -3.41 16.35 -3.84
CA GLU A 30 -3.41 17.39 -2.80
C GLU A 30 -3.63 16.82 -1.39
N ILE A 31 -4.52 15.82 -1.25
CA ILE A 31 -4.73 15.11 0.03
C ILE A 31 -3.44 14.40 0.46
N SER A 32 -2.78 13.71 -0.46
CA SER A 32 -1.52 13.01 -0.19
C SER A 32 -0.43 13.96 0.28
N LYS A 33 -0.28 15.09 -0.41
CA LYS A 33 0.68 16.13 -0.08
C LYS A 33 0.40 16.76 1.28
N ALA A 34 -0.87 17.07 1.56
CA ALA A 34 -1.29 17.62 2.86
C ALA A 34 -1.01 16.64 4.00
N ALA A 35 -1.30 15.34 3.81
CA ALA A 35 -0.99 14.30 4.79
C ALA A 35 0.51 14.24 5.09
N TYR A 36 1.34 14.28 4.06
CA TYR A 36 2.80 14.29 4.21
C TYR A 36 3.30 15.54 4.93
N GLN A 37 2.81 16.72 4.57
CA GLN A 37 3.13 17.98 5.25
C GLN A 37 2.70 17.96 6.72
N GLY A 38 1.64 17.22 7.05
CA GLY A 38 1.17 16.98 8.40
C GLY A 38 1.97 15.92 9.18
N GLY A 39 2.99 15.30 8.55
CA GLY A 39 3.88 14.33 9.18
C GLY A 39 3.56 12.86 8.92
N ILE A 40 2.55 12.53 8.12
CA ILE A 40 2.25 11.14 7.73
C ILE A 40 3.02 10.81 6.46
N LYS A 41 3.97 9.90 6.56
CA LYS A 41 4.96 9.64 5.50
C LYS A 41 4.62 8.43 4.62
N ASN A 42 3.84 7.46 5.12
CA ASN A 42 3.34 6.36 4.30
C ASN A 42 2.01 6.77 3.68
N ILE A 43 2.00 6.90 2.35
CA ILE A 43 0.84 7.37 1.59
C ILE A 43 0.30 6.22 0.74
N GLU A 44 -0.88 5.71 1.09
CA GLU A 44 -1.60 4.67 0.36
C GLU A 44 -2.62 5.33 -0.58
N VAL A 45 -2.32 5.47 -1.86
CA VAL A 45 -3.25 5.98 -2.87
C VAL A 45 -4.17 4.85 -3.32
N THR A 46 -5.47 4.98 -3.06
CA THR A 46 -6.42 3.92 -3.41
C THR A 46 -6.92 4.03 -4.84
N PHE A 47 -7.16 2.89 -5.51
CA PHE A 47 -7.75 2.82 -6.86
C PHE A 47 -9.21 3.30 -6.94
N SER A 48 -9.84 3.62 -5.82
CA SER A 48 -11.10 4.37 -5.81
C SER A 48 -10.92 5.85 -6.20
N THR A 49 -9.68 6.35 -6.24
CA THR A 49 -9.34 7.66 -6.76
C THR A 49 -9.20 7.60 -8.28
N PRO A 50 -9.95 8.39 -9.06
CA PRO A 50 -9.73 8.49 -10.50
C PRO A 50 -8.29 8.89 -10.81
N GLY A 51 -7.63 8.19 -11.75
CA GLY A 51 -6.23 8.44 -12.11
C GLY A 51 -5.22 8.13 -10.99
N ALA A 52 -5.53 7.17 -10.12
CA ALA A 52 -4.65 6.80 -8.98
C ALA A 52 -3.22 6.50 -9.42
N GLU A 53 -3.03 5.85 -10.57
CA GLU A 53 -1.71 5.55 -11.14
C GLU A 53 -0.91 6.81 -11.47
N ASN A 54 -1.57 7.86 -11.96
CA ASN A 54 -0.93 9.15 -12.24
C ASN A 54 -0.56 9.87 -10.94
N VAL A 55 -1.42 9.80 -9.91
CA VAL A 55 -1.13 10.34 -8.57
C VAL A 55 0.11 9.66 -7.98
N MET A 56 0.19 8.33 -8.04
CA MET A 56 1.36 7.57 -7.57
C MET A 56 2.62 8.00 -8.30
N ARG A 57 2.57 8.12 -9.63
CA ARG A 57 3.70 8.57 -10.45
C ARG A 57 4.17 9.96 -10.04
N LYS A 58 3.25 10.92 -9.98
CA LYS A 58 3.54 12.32 -9.63
C LYS A 58 4.17 12.43 -8.24
N LEU A 59 3.60 11.74 -7.24
CA LEU A 59 4.14 11.74 -5.88
C LEU A 59 5.53 11.07 -5.82
N SER A 60 5.71 9.95 -6.49
CA SER A 60 6.98 9.23 -6.51
C SER A 60 8.10 10.04 -7.15
N ASP A 61 7.79 10.81 -8.20
CA ASP A 61 8.76 11.67 -8.89
C ASP A 61 9.07 12.93 -8.07
N GLU A 62 8.04 13.62 -7.54
CA GLU A 62 8.21 14.88 -6.81
C GLU A 62 8.90 14.68 -5.45
N PHE A 63 8.57 13.60 -4.75
CA PHE A 63 9.12 13.31 -3.42
C PHE A 63 10.26 12.29 -3.44
N ALA A 64 10.88 12.07 -4.60
CA ALA A 64 12.05 11.21 -4.71
C ALA A 64 13.18 11.68 -3.79
N GLY A 65 13.78 10.74 -3.03
CA GLY A 65 14.85 11.05 -2.10
C GLY A 65 14.41 11.61 -0.74
N THR A 66 13.10 11.76 -0.52
CA THR A 66 12.54 12.09 0.79
C THR A 66 12.15 10.81 1.56
N ASP A 67 11.60 10.96 2.75
CA ASP A 67 11.08 9.87 3.57
C ASP A 67 9.62 9.50 3.28
N MET A 68 8.99 10.11 2.26
CA MET A 68 7.68 9.69 1.77
C MET A 68 7.78 8.31 1.11
N VAL A 69 6.91 7.41 1.53
CA VAL A 69 6.73 6.10 0.89
C VAL A 69 5.35 6.04 0.25
N VAL A 70 5.32 6.02 -1.08
CA VAL A 70 4.07 5.93 -1.86
C VAL A 70 3.73 4.49 -2.12
N GLY A 71 2.50 4.10 -1.87
CA GLY A 71 1.97 2.78 -2.19
C GLY A 71 0.56 2.83 -2.77
N ALA A 72 0.10 1.70 -3.24
CA ALA A 72 -1.23 1.52 -3.82
C ALA A 72 -2.16 0.79 -2.86
N GLY A 73 -3.38 1.30 -2.73
CA GLY A 73 -4.46 0.65 -1.98
C GLY A 73 -5.65 0.27 -2.83
N THR A 74 -6.51 -0.56 -2.26
CA THR A 74 -7.69 -1.12 -2.97
C THR A 74 -7.28 -1.84 -4.27
N VAL A 75 -6.14 -2.52 -4.23
CA VAL A 75 -5.64 -3.34 -5.33
C VAL A 75 -6.37 -4.67 -5.30
N LEU A 76 -7.11 -4.99 -6.36
CA LEU A 76 -8.00 -6.16 -6.40
C LEU A 76 -7.45 -7.32 -7.24
N ASP A 77 -6.48 -7.05 -8.11
CA ASP A 77 -5.89 -8.04 -9.00
C ASP A 77 -4.40 -7.77 -9.29
N GLU A 78 -3.75 -8.73 -9.94
CA GLU A 78 -2.34 -8.65 -10.29
C GLU A 78 -2.04 -7.59 -11.36
N VAL A 79 -3.02 -7.23 -12.20
CA VAL A 79 -2.85 -6.19 -13.23
C VAL A 79 -2.75 -4.82 -12.58
N ALA A 80 -3.67 -4.51 -11.66
CA ALA A 80 -3.62 -3.27 -10.88
C ALA A 80 -2.34 -3.20 -10.03
N ALA A 81 -1.89 -4.31 -9.44
CA ALA A 81 -0.61 -4.38 -8.74
C ALA A 81 0.57 -4.03 -9.67
N ARG A 82 0.61 -4.61 -10.86
CA ARG A 82 1.66 -4.33 -11.84
C ARG A 82 1.66 -2.88 -12.31
N ILE A 83 0.49 -2.32 -12.59
CA ILE A 83 0.33 -0.90 -12.96
C ILE A 83 0.88 0.00 -11.84
N SER A 84 0.52 -0.29 -10.60
CA SER A 84 1.00 0.46 -9.42
C SER A 84 2.53 0.45 -9.31
N ILE A 85 3.13 -0.72 -9.43
CA ILE A 85 4.60 -0.89 -9.36
C ILE A 85 5.29 -0.08 -10.47
N MET A 86 4.77 -0.12 -11.68
CA MET A 86 5.31 0.66 -12.81
C MET A 86 5.17 2.17 -12.63
N ASN A 87 4.22 2.60 -11.81
CA ASN A 87 4.00 4.01 -11.48
C ASN A 87 4.61 4.42 -10.14
N GLY A 88 5.57 3.65 -9.65
CA GLY A 88 6.41 4.02 -8.52
C GLY A 88 5.93 3.57 -7.14
N ALA A 89 4.83 2.80 -7.07
CA ALA A 89 4.38 2.25 -5.79
C ALA A 89 5.45 1.37 -5.16
N LYS A 90 5.79 1.65 -3.91
CA LYS A 90 6.78 0.93 -3.10
C LYS A 90 6.17 -0.20 -2.27
N PHE A 91 4.85 -0.18 -2.07
CA PHE A 91 4.09 -1.23 -1.39
C PHE A 91 2.69 -1.34 -1.98
N ILE A 92 2.09 -2.52 -1.85
CA ILE A 92 0.75 -2.82 -2.36
C ILE A 92 -0.15 -3.24 -1.20
N VAL A 93 -1.35 -2.69 -1.15
CA VAL A 93 -2.39 -3.03 -0.16
C VAL A 93 -3.66 -3.46 -0.87
N SER A 94 -4.26 -4.53 -0.40
CA SER A 94 -5.57 -5.00 -0.88
C SER A 94 -6.57 -5.14 0.27
N PRO A 95 -7.88 -5.09 0.01
CA PRO A 95 -8.88 -5.31 1.05
C PRO A 95 -9.01 -6.77 1.48
N SER A 96 -8.53 -7.70 0.65
CA SER A 96 -8.53 -9.14 0.89
C SER A 96 -7.26 -9.78 0.35
N PHE A 97 -6.87 -10.93 0.91
CA PHE A 97 -5.72 -11.67 0.40
C PHE A 97 -6.00 -12.19 -1.02
N ASN A 98 -5.02 -12.02 -1.90
CA ASN A 98 -5.03 -12.54 -3.26
C ASN A 98 -3.64 -13.08 -3.63
N GLU A 99 -3.55 -14.39 -3.86
CA GLU A 99 -2.29 -15.07 -4.16
C GLU A 99 -1.61 -14.53 -5.43
N LYS A 100 -2.38 -14.14 -6.46
CA LYS A 100 -1.82 -13.60 -7.70
C LYS A 100 -1.15 -12.24 -7.47
N ILE A 101 -1.73 -11.40 -6.61
CA ILE A 101 -1.09 -10.14 -6.18
C ILE A 101 0.20 -10.45 -5.44
N SER A 102 0.18 -11.42 -4.50
CA SER A 102 1.38 -11.81 -3.76
C SER A 102 2.51 -12.26 -4.69
N ARG A 103 2.20 -13.11 -5.67
CA ARG A 103 3.17 -13.57 -6.68
C ARG A 103 3.73 -12.42 -7.51
N MET A 104 2.87 -11.47 -7.94
CA MET A 104 3.28 -10.28 -8.67
C MET A 104 4.23 -9.42 -7.83
N CYS A 105 3.89 -9.15 -6.59
CA CYS A 105 4.71 -8.36 -5.67
C CYS A 105 6.05 -9.04 -5.37
N ASN A 106 6.08 -10.36 -5.17
CA ASN A 106 7.30 -11.12 -4.96
C ASN A 106 8.23 -11.07 -6.19
N LEU A 107 7.67 -11.15 -7.40
CA LEU A 107 8.43 -11.05 -8.65
C LEU A 107 9.18 -9.72 -8.76
N TYR A 108 8.59 -8.64 -8.29
CA TYR A 108 9.17 -7.28 -8.33
C TYR A 108 9.79 -6.84 -7.00
N THR A 109 9.87 -7.73 -6.01
CA THR A 109 10.43 -7.44 -4.67
C THR A 109 9.77 -6.26 -3.96
N VAL A 110 8.46 -6.11 -4.14
CA VAL A 110 7.63 -5.09 -3.50
C VAL A 110 6.86 -5.72 -2.34
N PRO A 111 6.79 -5.10 -1.15
CA PRO A 111 5.96 -5.58 -0.06
C PRO A 111 4.48 -5.62 -0.43
N TYR A 112 3.80 -6.72 -0.09
CA TYR A 112 2.36 -6.86 -0.18
C TYR A 112 1.77 -6.93 1.22
N LEU A 113 0.82 -6.05 1.53
CA LEU A 113 0.10 -5.95 2.79
C LEU A 113 -1.37 -6.31 2.54
N PRO A 114 -1.71 -7.61 2.50
CA PRO A 114 -3.07 -8.05 2.21
C PRO A 114 -4.02 -7.77 3.36
N GLY A 115 -5.26 -7.41 3.04
CA GLY A 115 -6.38 -7.40 3.99
C GLY A 115 -6.71 -8.82 4.44
N CYS A 116 -6.83 -9.03 5.73
CA CYS A 116 -7.19 -10.30 6.34
C CYS A 116 -8.20 -10.06 7.46
N GLY A 117 -9.30 -10.80 7.42
CA GLY A 117 -10.35 -10.75 8.42
C GLY A 117 -10.51 -12.04 9.22
N SER A 118 -9.64 -13.03 8.99
CA SER A 118 -9.68 -14.32 9.67
C SER A 118 -8.27 -14.91 9.84
N VAL A 119 -8.13 -15.83 10.76
CA VAL A 119 -6.87 -16.57 10.99
C VAL A 119 -6.44 -17.32 9.73
N THR A 120 -7.39 -17.91 9.01
CA THR A 120 -7.11 -18.64 7.75
C THR A 120 -6.50 -17.72 6.69
N GLU A 121 -7.05 -16.52 6.50
CA GLU A 121 -6.50 -15.53 5.54
C GLU A 121 -5.10 -15.07 5.94
N ILE A 122 -4.88 -14.86 7.24
CA ILE A 122 -3.54 -14.51 7.75
C ILE A 122 -2.55 -15.65 7.46
N GLN A 123 -2.92 -16.88 7.72
CA GLN A 123 -2.07 -18.04 7.43
C GLN A 123 -1.73 -18.11 5.94
N MET A 124 -2.72 -17.99 5.05
CA MET A 124 -2.49 -17.98 3.60
C MET A 124 -1.53 -16.86 3.17
N ALA A 125 -1.68 -15.68 3.75
CA ALA A 125 -0.78 -14.55 3.46
C ALA A 125 0.67 -14.87 3.88
N LEU A 126 0.87 -15.40 5.08
CA LEU A 126 2.19 -15.78 5.59
C LEU A 126 2.85 -16.87 4.73
N GLU A 127 2.09 -17.88 4.29
CA GLU A 127 2.58 -18.97 3.43
C GLU A 127 3.11 -18.45 2.08
N THR A 128 2.62 -17.29 1.60
CA THR A 128 3.11 -16.66 0.37
C THR A 128 4.22 -15.63 0.60
N GLY A 129 4.71 -15.49 1.84
CA GLY A 129 5.83 -14.61 2.19
C GLY A 129 5.43 -13.17 2.48
N CYS A 130 4.15 -12.90 2.82
CA CYS A 130 3.76 -11.61 3.37
C CYS A 130 4.29 -11.49 4.80
N GLU A 131 5.02 -10.42 5.10
CA GLU A 131 5.62 -10.19 6.42
C GLU A 131 4.75 -9.28 7.30
N VAL A 132 3.83 -8.54 6.66
CA VAL A 132 2.87 -7.65 7.31
C VAL A 132 1.51 -7.90 6.68
N VAL A 133 0.46 -7.94 7.48
CA VAL A 133 -0.93 -8.04 7.04
C VAL A 133 -1.72 -6.83 7.53
N LYS A 134 -2.75 -6.45 6.76
CA LYS A 134 -3.73 -5.45 7.16
C LYS A 134 -4.91 -6.16 7.78
N LEU A 135 -5.25 -5.85 9.02
CA LEU A 135 -6.51 -6.34 9.60
C LEU A 135 -7.67 -5.51 9.06
N PHE A 136 -8.57 -6.16 8.31
CA PHE A 136 -9.65 -5.49 7.60
C PHE A 136 -10.92 -6.37 7.54
N PRO A 137 -12.11 -5.79 7.76
CA PRO A 137 -12.39 -4.39 8.12
C PRO A 137 -12.09 -4.10 9.60
N GLY A 138 -11.20 -3.13 9.86
CA GLY A 138 -10.74 -2.83 11.21
C GLY A 138 -11.84 -2.39 12.18
N GLY A 139 -12.82 -1.63 11.69
CA GLY A 139 -13.97 -1.19 12.48
C GLY A 139 -14.88 -2.33 12.95
N LEU A 140 -14.92 -3.45 12.22
CA LEU A 140 -15.68 -4.65 12.58
C LEU A 140 -14.89 -5.56 13.53
N LEU A 141 -13.60 -5.78 13.24
CA LEU A 141 -12.75 -6.68 14.00
C LEU A 141 -12.37 -6.09 15.37
N GLY A 142 -12.13 -4.78 15.40
CA GLY A 142 -11.68 -4.07 16.60
C GLY A 142 -10.25 -4.43 17.03
N PRO A 143 -9.70 -3.69 18.01
CA PRO A 143 -8.34 -3.90 18.49
C PRO A 143 -8.15 -5.24 19.24
N GLY A 144 -9.23 -5.82 19.75
CA GLY A 144 -9.17 -7.13 20.43
C GLY A 144 -8.89 -8.31 19.51
N PHE A 145 -8.89 -8.11 18.20
CA PHE A 145 -8.52 -9.14 17.23
C PHE A 145 -6.99 -9.28 17.07
N ILE A 146 -6.23 -8.26 17.45
CA ILE A 146 -4.77 -8.26 17.47
C ILE A 146 -4.28 -9.07 18.66
#